data_28bf817486198d15fdf45dcf810e91a7
#
_entry.id   28bf817486198d15fdf45dcf810e91a7
#
_cell.length_a   1.000
_cell.length_b   1.000
_cell.length_c   1.000
_cell.angle_alpha   90.00
_cell.angle_beta   90.00
_cell.angle_gamma   90.00
#
_symmetry.space_group_name_H-M   'P 1'
#
loop_
_entity.id
_entity.type
_entity.pdbx_description
1 polymer ?
#
loop_
_entity_poly.entity_id
_entity_poly.type
_entity_poly.pdbx_seq_one_letter_code
_entity_poly.pdbx_strand_id
1 'polypeptide(L)'
;MSHPRITIAKRGIQISSSIYLILFIFIISCNSQNKKYNTSENTSNLKESISDTSDSKTTNTNYTYQFPYVDSIPNPAIQISQFVRRIFQDDNENLWFGTNGDGVARYNGEQLEYFSINQGFGGLAVRGIVQDKDGNLWFGTNSGLTKYNGESFTNYTDKNGLVNNDIWSMTIDNAGIIWIGTLQGISLFDGEKFTPFILPEFKPDNNRGVTSSNIVHSIMQDRKGNMWFGTNAGAFIYDGKSLTILSEKDGLCNNAVNDILEDKTGNIWFATHYKGVCYWDGKTFTTLATKERESGTEVWSLYEDTTGQIWFPIENFGVYRYNSTSLTNFDEKDGLASGAIQDIYEDSQGNLWLGGYMGLFRYNGDSFYSVSKNGPW
;
A
#
# COMPACT_ATOMS: atom_id res chain seq x y z
N MET A 1 48.01 7.21 48.87
CA MET A 1 46.66 6.70 49.19
C MET A 1 46.22 5.85 48.02
N SER A 2 46.03 4.58 48.30
CA SER A 2 45.98 3.46 47.39
C SER A 2 44.62 3.30 46.66
N HIS A 3 44.69 3.10 45.35
CA HIS A 3 43.54 2.63 44.55
C HIS A 3 43.39 1.11 44.65
N PRO A 4 42.21 0.55 44.77
CA PRO A 4 41.99 -0.89 44.63
C PRO A 4 41.85 -1.30 43.16
N ARG A 5 42.62 -2.30 42.75
CA ARG A 5 42.50 -3.03 41.48
C ARG A 5 41.36 -4.04 41.60
N ILE A 6 40.41 -4.00 40.67
CA ILE A 6 39.41 -5.05 40.51
C ILE A 6 39.90 -6.05 39.46
N THR A 7 40.06 -7.29 39.89
CA THR A 7 40.46 -8.43 39.05
C THR A 7 39.19 -9.11 38.49
N ILE A 8 39.03 -9.14 37.18
CA ILE A 8 37.94 -9.85 36.49
C ILE A 8 38.46 -11.26 36.11
N ALA A 9 37.84 -12.27 36.71
CA ALA A 9 38.10 -13.67 36.38
C ALA A 9 37.37 -14.06 35.08
N LYS A 10 38.13 -14.52 34.09
CA LYS A 10 37.62 -15.16 32.87
C LYS A 10 37.13 -16.57 33.20
N ARG A 11 35.81 -16.83 33.09
CA ARG A 11 35.28 -18.20 32.98
C ARG A 11 35.01 -18.49 31.51
N GLY A 12 35.76 -19.42 30.95
CA GLY A 12 35.52 -19.99 29.63
C GLY A 12 34.33 -20.92 29.66
N ILE A 13 33.43 -20.73 28.72
CA ILE A 13 32.33 -21.68 28.42
C ILE A 13 32.73 -22.37 27.13
N GLN A 14 32.95 -23.69 27.19
CA GLN A 14 33.07 -24.57 26.04
C GLN A 14 31.67 -24.78 25.47
N ILE A 15 31.44 -24.39 24.20
CA ILE A 15 30.27 -24.74 23.45
C ILE A 15 30.60 -25.89 22.51
N SER A 16 30.00 -27.03 22.75
CA SER A 16 30.02 -28.22 21.90
C SER A 16 29.24 -27.95 20.63
N SER A 17 29.88 -28.17 19.49
CA SER A 17 29.32 -28.10 18.17
C SER A 17 28.39 -29.27 17.88
N SER A 18 27.13 -28.98 17.58
CA SER A 18 26.27 -29.85 16.76
C SER A 18 25.37 -28.98 15.93
N ILE A 19 25.82 -28.67 14.73
CA ILE A 19 25.10 -27.92 13.72
C ILE A 19 24.24 -28.92 12.95
N TYR A 20 22.92 -28.85 13.09
CA TYR A 20 22.00 -29.40 12.08
C TYR A 20 21.50 -28.24 11.22
N LEU A 21 22.07 -28.16 10.03
CA LEU A 21 21.69 -27.28 8.94
C LEU A 21 20.42 -27.86 8.30
N ILE A 22 19.25 -27.27 8.56
CA ILE A 22 18.05 -27.52 7.77
C ILE A 22 17.86 -26.33 6.85
N LEU A 23 18.33 -26.49 5.61
CA LEU A 23 18.03 -25.62 4.50
C LEU A 23 16.62 -25.94 4.00
N PHE A 24 15.64 -25.09 4.26
CA PHE A 24 14.38 -25.07 3.51
C PHE A 24 14.54 -24.11 2.33
N ILE A 25 14.87 -24.69 1.18
CA ILE A 25 14.81 -24.00 -0.10
C ILE A 25 13.35 -24.07 -0.59
N PHE A 26 12.62 -22.97 -0.48
CA PHE A 26 11.40 -22.77 -1.24
C PHE A 26 11.75 -22.26 -2.65
N ILE A 27 11.94 -23.20 -3.57
CA ILE A 27 11.97 -22.91 -5.01
C ILE A 27 10.52 -22.86 -5.46
N ILE A 28 9.94 -21.67 -5.62
CA ILE A 28 8.74 -21.49 -6.40
C ILE A 28 9.17 -21.37 -7.86
N SER A 29 9.18 -22.51 -8.54
CA SER A 29 9.37 -22.62 -9.98
C SER A 29 8.10 -22.13 -10.68
N CYS A 30 8.17 -20.97 -11.33
CA CYS A 30 7.19 -20.58 -12.33
C CYS A 30 7.45 -21.37 -13.60
N ASN A 31 6.76 -22.49 -13.78
CA ASN A 31 6.73 -23.23 -15.03
C ASN A 31 5.63 -22.66 -15.92
N SER A 32 6.01 -21.85 -16.88
CA SER A 32 5.14 -21.48 -18.00
C SER A 32 4.95 -22.69 -18.92
N GLN A 33 3.85 -23.38 -18.78
CA GLN A 33 3.40 -24.33 -19.79
C GLN A 33 2.35 -23.69 -20.67
N ASN A 34 2.73 -23.44 -21.92
CA ASN A 34 1.83 -23.17 -23.03
C ASN A 34 0.88 -24.37 -23.22
N LYS A 35 -0.38 -24.24 -22.81
CA LYS A 35 -1.46 -25.12 -23.23
C LYS A 35 -2.29 -24.42 -24.30
N LYS A 36 -2.21 -24.94 -25.52
CA LYS A 36 -3.16 -24.67 -26.61
C LYS A 36 -4.53 -25.15 -26.15
N TYR A 37 -5.51 -24.26 -26.15
CA TYR A 37 -6.91 -24.64 -26.01
C TYR A 37 -7.52 -24.89 -27.39
N ASN A 38 -7.93 -26.13 -27.62
CA ASN A 38 -8.85 -26.47 -28.72
C ASN A 38 -10.28 -26.25 -28.20
N THR A 39 -11.02 -25.43 -28.92
CA THR A 39 -12.46 -25.33 -28.79
C THR A 39 -13.14 -26.53 -29.40
N SER A 40 -13.94 -27.27 -28.63
CA SER A 40 -15.06 -28.07 -29.13
C SER A 40 -16.13 -28.18 -28.07
N GLU A 41 -17.34 -27.89 -28.53
CA GLU A 41 -18.63 -28.00 -27.84
C GLU A 41 -18.84 -29.35 -27.17
N ASN A 42 -19.51 -29.34 -25.98
CA ASN A 42 -20.58 -30.28 -25.70
C ASN A 42 -21.40 -29.86 -24.49
N THR A 43 -22.63 -29.55 -24.77
CA THR A 43 -23.76 -29.51 -23.84
C THR A 43 -24.22 -30.92 -23.54
N SER A 44 -24.37 -31.29 -22.25
CA SER A 44 -25.50 -32.13 -21.79
C SER A 44 -25.43 -32.45 -20.29
N ASN A 45 -26.47 -32.07 -19.59
CA ASN A 45 -27.18 -32.74 -18.48
C ASN A 45 -26.43 -33.60 -17.47
N LEU A 46 -26.54 -33.23 -16.20
CA LEU A 46 -26.73 -34.23 -15.13
C LEU A 46 -27.60 -33.65 -14.00
N LYS A 47 -28.74 -34.30 -13.82
CA LYS A 47 -29.68 -34.15 -12.72
C LYS A 47 -29.19 -34.81 -11.45
N GLU A 48 -29.56 -34.17 -10.34
CA GLU A 48 -29.88 -34.65 -8.98
C GLU A 48 -29.54 -36.09 -8.56
N SER A 49 -28.90 -36.18 -7.38
CA SER A 49 -29.39 -37.04 -6.30
C SER A 49 -28.93 -36.49 -4.94
N ILE A 50 -29.92 -36.16 -4.12
CA ILE A 50 -29.79 -35.81 -2.70
C ILE A 50 -29.74 -37.10 -1.92
N SER A 51 -28.82 -37.26 -0.97
CA SER A 51 -28.99 -38.15 0.16
C SER A 51 -28.41 -37.49 1.42
N ASP A 52 -29.31 -37.26 2.38
CA ASP A 52 -29.03 -36.84 3.75
C ASP A 52 -28.19 -37.85 4.51
N THR A 53 -27.15 -37.36 5.20
CA THR A 53 -26.80 -37.88 6.54
C THR A 53 -26.07 -36.75 7.32
N SER A 54 -26.62 -36.49 8.50
CA SER A 54 -26.11 -35.62 9.54
C SER A 54 -24.74 -36.03 10.07
N ASP A 55 -23.76 -35.10 10.24
CA ASP A 55 -23.13 -34.84 11.51
C ASP A 55 -22.00 -33.78 11.39
N SER A 56 -21.99 -32.92 12.45
CA SER A 56 -20.91 -32.06 12.95
C SER A 56 -20.19 -31.10 11.96
N LYS A 57 -20.62 -29.87 12.00
CA LYS A 57 -20.04 -28.70 11.34
C LYS A 57 -18.75 -28.22 11.97
N THR A 58 -17.66 -28.34 11.22
CA THR A 58 -16.59 -27.39 11.19
C THR A 58 -16.64 -26.70 9.82
N THR A 59 -17.22 -25.53 9.75
CA THR A 59 -17.31 -24.75 8.50
C THR A 59 -15.96 -24.11 8.21
N ASN A 60 -15.10 -24.79 7.47
CA ASN A 60 -14.05 -24.15 6.69
C ASN A 60 -14.73 -23.52 5.47
N THR A 61 -15.11 -22.27 5.56
CA THR A 61 -15.48 -21.46 4.41
C THR A 61 -14.20 -21.09 3.66
N ASN A 62 -13.82 -21.90 2.69
CA ASN A 62 -12.90 -21.49 1.65
C ASN A 62 -13.61 -20.41 0.82
N TYR A 63 -13.33 -19.15 1.09
CA TYR A 63 -13.69 -18.07 0.18
C TYR A 63 -12.79 -18.16 -1.06
N THR A 64 -13.29 -18.79 -2.10
CA THR A 64 -12.77 -18.58 -3.44
C THR A 64 -13.23 -17.21 -3.89
N TYR A 65 -12.30 -16.24 -3.93
CA TYR A 65 -12.54 -14.97 -4.57
C TYR A 65 -12.87 -15.19 -6.04
N GLN A 66 -14.15 -15.17 -6.39
CA GLN A 66 -14.56 -15.01 -7.78
C GLN A 66 -14.58 -13.51 -8.05
N PHE A 67 -13.56 -13.02 -8.76
CA PHE A 67 -13.64 -11.70 -9.37
C PHE A 67 -14.87 -11.66 -10.28
N PRO A 68 -15.71 -10.60 -10.22
CA PRO A 68 -16.80 -10.47 -11.16
C PRO A 68 -16.25 -10.57 -12.58
N TYR A 69 -16.87 -11.41 -13.37
CA TYR A 69 -16.48 -11.65 -14.76
C TYR A 69 -16.77 -10.37 -15.56
N VAL A 70 -15.73 -9.63 -15.91
CA VAL A 70 -15.82 -8.47 -16.79
C VAL A 70 -15.80 -9.00 -18.21
N ASP A 71 -16.89 -8.81 -18.96
CA ASP A 71 -17.04 -9.26 -20.35
C ASP A 71 -16.00 -8.66 -21.33
N SER A 72 -15.23 -7.69 -20.88
CA SER A 72 -14.11 -7.10 -21.62
C SER A 72 -12.93 -6.84 -20.69
N ILE A 73 -12.08 -7.86 -20.46
CA ILE A 73 -10.77 -7.63 -19.85
C ILE A 73 -10.00 -6.70 -20.80
N PRO A 74 -9.61 -5.49 -20.38
CA PRO A 74 -8.77 -4.64 -21.21
C PRO A 74 -7.52 -5.41 -21.62
N ASN A 75 -7.16 -5.35 -22.89
CA ASN A 75 -6.00 -6.09 -23.43
C ASN A 75 -4.75 -5.75 -22.60
N PRO A 76 -4.12 -6.70 -21.88
CA PRO A 76 -2.95 -6.42 -21.03
C PRO A 76 -1.78 -5.79 -21.81
N ALA A 77 -1.70 -6.03 -23.11
CA ALA A 77 -0.63 -5.48 -23.95
C ALA A 77 -0.69 -3.95 -24.11
N ILE A 78 -1.89 -3.36 -23.95
CA ILE A 78 -2.08 -1.91 -24.09
C ILE A 78 -2.19 -1.18 -22.75
N GLN A 79 -2.37 -1.90 -21.63
CA GLN A 79 -2.37 -1.31 -20.29
C GLN A 79 -0.99 -0.76 -19.94
N ILE A 80 -0.95 0.32 -19.14
CA ILE A 80 0.31 0.86 -18.60
C ILE A 80 1.03 -0.20 -17.77
N SER A 81 0.29 -0.87 -16.90
CA SER A 81 0.69 -2.05 -16.14
C SER A 81 -0.58 -2.81 -15.76
N GLN A 82 -0.46 -4.10 -15.46
CA GLN A 82 -1.57 -4.88 -14.90
C GLN A 82 -2.00 -4.35 -13.53
N PHE A 83 -1.08 -3.72 -12.79
CA PHE A 83 -1.36 -3.20 -11.46
C PHE A 83 -0.59 -1.90 -11.21
N VAL A 84 -1.31 -0.77 -11.15
CA VAL A 84 -0.76 0.54 -10.76
C VAL A 84 -1.03 0.75 -9.27
N ARG A 85 0.02 0.93 -8.48
CA ARG A 85 -0.05 1.02 -7.01
C ARG A 85 0.13 2.42 -6.46
N ARG A 86 0.81 3.30 -7.21
CA ARG A 86 1.07 4.67 -6.79
C ARG A 86 1.07 5.59 -7.98
N ILE A 87 0.48 6.77 -7.81
CA ILE A 87 0.44 7.86 -8.78
C ILE A 87 1.07 9.08 -8.14
N PHE A 88 1.91 9.77 -8.86
CA PHE A 88 2.58 10.97 -8.39
C PHE A 88 2.84 11.91 -9.56
N GLN A 89 2.69 13.22 -9.37
CA GLN A 89 3.11 14.24 -10.32
C GLN A 89 4.32 14.98 -9.75
N ASP A 90 5.41 15.06 -10.53
CA ASP A 90 6.59 15.82 -10.13
C ASP A 90 6.46 17.31 -10.46
N ASP A 91 7.42 18.11 -9.97
CA ASP A 91 7.45 19.56 -10.20
C ASP A 91 7.60 19.98 -11.67
N ASN A 92 7.97 19.04 -12.55
CA ASN A 92 8.04 19.22 -14.00
C ASN A 92 6.75 18.75 -14.70
N GLU A 93 5.68 18.52 -13.93
CA GLU A 93 4.37 18.02 -14.40
C GLU A 93 4.37 16.61 -15.00
N ASN A 94 5.46 15.84 -14.86
CA ASN A 94 5.45 14.44 -15.27
C ASN A 94 4.60 13.61 -14.32
N LEU A 95 3.77 12.74 -14.87
CA LEU A 95 3.04 11.74 -14.11
C LEU A 95 3.86 10.45 -13.99
N TRP A 96 4.02 9.99 -12.76
CA TRP A 96 4.75 8.78 -12.41
C TRP A 96 3.80 7.71 -11.89
N PHE A 97 3.92 6.52 -12.42
CA PHE A 97 3.05 5.38 -12.09
C PHE A 97 3.89 4.25 -11.51
N GLY A 98 3.86 4.11 -10.20
CA GLY A 98 4.45 2.98 -9.50
C GLY A 98 3.64 1.71 -9.74
N THR A 99 4.27 0.64 -10.18
CA THR A 99 3.59 -0.61 -10.54
C THR A 99 3.89 -1.73 -9.56
N ASN A 100 3.21 -2.86 -9.71
CA ASN A 100 3.44 -4.06 -8.90
C ASN A 100 4.14 -5.17 -9.70
N GLY A 101 5.20 -4.84 -10.45
CA GLY A 101 5.96 -5.86 -11.20
C GLY A 101 6.76 -5.30 -12.36
N ASP A 102 6.44 -4.10 -12.84
CA ASP A 102 7.06 -3.49 -14.00
C ASP A 102 8.01 -2.32 -13.64
N GLY A 103 8.25 -2.08 -12.33
CA GLY A 103 8.99 -0.93 -11.85
C GLY A 103 8.15 0.33 -11.85
N VAL A 104 8.60 1.40 -12.51
CA VAL A 104 7.88 2.67 -12.61
C VAL A 104 7.75 3.12 -14.06
N ALA A 105 6.59 3.69 -14.42
CA ALA A 105 6.37 4.35 -15.70
C ALA A 105 6.29 5.86 -15.49
N ARG A 106 6.78 6.66 -16.43
CA ARG A 106 6.69 8.12 -16.48
C ARG A 106 5.99 8.57 -17.75
N TYR A 107 5.00 9.43 -17.62
CA TYR A 107 4.39 10.15 -18.73
C TYR A 107 4.77 11.63 -18.63
N ASN A 108 5.43 12.18 -19.66
CA ASN A 108 5.94 13.55 -19.68
C ASN A 108 5.07 14.53 -20.50
N GLY A 109 3.81 14.15 -20.75
CA GLY A 109 2.89 14.92 -21.61
C GLY A 109 2.93 14.48 -23.08
N GLU A 110 3.98 13.79 -23.53
CA GLU A 110 4.15 13.33 -24.92
C GLU A 110 4.40 11.81 -25.01
N GLN A 111 5.26 11.29 -24.13
CA GLN A 111 5.76 9.91 -24.20
C GLN A 111 5.61 9.20 -22.85
N LEU A 112 5.31 7.90 -22.93
CA LEU A 112 5.33 7.00 -21.80
C LEU A 112 6.64 6.20 -21.80
N GLU A 113 7.42 6.34 -20.75
CA GLU A 113 8.71 5.67 -20.55
C GLU A 113 8.64 4.72 -19.35
N TYR A 114 9.45 3.65 -19.39
CA TYR A 114 9.51 2.65 -18.34
C TYR A 114 10.91 2.54 -17.78
N PHE A 115 11.00 2.48 -16.45
CA PHE A 115 12.23 2.27 -15.71
C PHE A 115 12.11 1.02 -14.84
N SER A 116 12.96 0.06 -15.11
CA SER A 116 13.02 -1.20 -14.40
C SER A 116 14.48 -1.52 -14.01
N ILE A 117 14.72 -2.71 -13.52
CA ILE A 117 16.07 -3.19 -13.14
C ILE A 117 17.08 -3.03 -14.29
N ASN A 118 16.66 -3.21 -15.55
CA ASN A 118 17.52 -3.07 -16.72
C ASN A 118 18.04 -1.64 -16.93
N GLN A 119 17.31 -0.64 -16.45
CA GLN A 119 17.71 0.77 -16.48
C GLN A 119 18.39 1.22 -15.17
N GLY A 120 18.64 0.28 -14.24
CA GLY A 120 19.26 0.57 -12.93
C GLY A 120 18.27 0.91 -11.83
N PHE A 121 16.96 0.80 -12.05
CA PHE A 121 15.94 1.00 -11.03
C PHE A 121 15.97 -0.13 -9.98
N GLY A 122 15.77 0.19 -8.69
CA GLY A 122 16.11 -0.71 -7.59
C GLY A 122 15.11 -1.83 -7.29
N GLY A 123 13.91 -1.81 -7.84
CA GLY A 123 12.89 -2.82 -7.55
C GLY A 123 11.77 -2.86 -8.57
N LEU A 124 10.86 -3.83 -8.48
CA LEU A 124 9.79 -4.00 -9.45
C LEU A 124 8.41 -3.58 -8.89
N ALA A 125 8.20 -3.64 -7.58
CA ALA A 125 6.97 -3.17 -6.95
C ALA A 125 7.24 -1.84 -6.24
N VAL A 126 6.57 -0.77 -6.68
CA VAL A 126 6.72 0.61 -6.18
C VAL A 126 5.46 1.00 -5.42
N ARG A 127 5.61 1.35 -4.13
CA ARG A 127 4.48 1.68 -3.24
C ARG A 127 4.56 3.10 -2.66
N GLY A 128 5.69 3.77 -2.80
CA GLY A 128 5.88 5.15 -2.38
C GLY A 128 6.64 5.93 -3.43
N ILE A 129 6.22 7.16 -3.71
CA ILE A 129 6.92 8.11 -4.57
C ILE A 129 6.85 9.48 -3.88
N VAL A 130 7.98 10.11 -3.65
CA VAL A 130 8.06 11.46 -3.12
C VAL A 130 9.16 12.24 -3.84
N GLN A 131 9.05 13.58 -3.86
CA GLN A 131 10.05 14.47 -4.43
C GLN A 131 10.65 15.33 -3.32
N ASP A 132 11.98 15.43 -3.28
CA ASP A 132 12.67 16.30 -2.34
C ASP A 132 12.78 17.74 -2.89
N LYS A 133 13.17 18.67 -2.03
CA LYS A 133 13.32 20.10 -2.37
C LYS A 133 14.38 20.38 -3.47
N ASP A 134 15.26 19.44 -3.71
CA ASP A 134 16.31 19.55 -4.73
C ASP A 134 15.83 18.96 -6.08
N GLY A 135 14.56 18.53 -6.16
CA GLY A 135 13.92 17.95 -7.34
C GLY A 135 14.19 16.47 -7.56
N ASN A 136 14.93 15.79 -6.65
CA ASN A 136 15.13 14.35 -6.78
C ASN A 136 13.85 13.61 -6.42
N LEU A 137 13.56 12.56 -7.18
CA LEU A 137 12.48 11.61 -6.87
C LEU A 137 13.01 10.44 -6.07
N TRP A 138 12.23 10.01 -5.11
CA TRP A 138 12.53 8.88 -4.25
C TRP A 138 11.42 7.85 -4.35
N PHE A 139 11.79 6.61 -4.62
CA PHE A 139 10.86 5.50 -4.84
C PHE A 139 11.04 4.44 -3.77
N GLY A 140 9.99 4.18 -3.01
CA GLY A 140 9.91 3.08 -2.07
C GLY A 140 9.51 1.80 -2.79
N THR A 141 10.41 0.82 -2.81
CA THR A 141 10.21 -0.43 -3.56
C THR A 141 10.19 -1.66 -2.65
N ASN A 142 9.87 -2.81 -3.22
CA ASN A 142 10.00 -4.11 -2.54
C ASN A 142 11.47 -4.58 -2.37
N SER A 143 12.45 -3.80 -2.84
CA SER A 143 13.87 -4.16 -2.84
C SER A 143 14.78 -3.05 -2.31
N GLY A 144 14.22 -2.01 -1.73
CA GLY A 144 14.92 -0.87 -1.14
C GLY A 144 14.39 0.47 -1.61
N LEU A 145 15.13 1.52 -1.25
CA LEU A 145 14.87 2.89 -1.63
C LEU A 145 15.67 3.24 -2.89
N THR A 146 15.03 3.79 -3.90
CA THR A 146 15.66 4.25 -5.14
C THR A 146 15.56 5.76 -5.25
N LYS A 147 16.68 6.46 -5.44
CA LYS A 147 16.75 7.87 -5.79
C LYS A 147 16.90 8.05 -7.29
N TYR A 148 16.21 9.01 -7.87
CA TYR A 148 16.39 9.48 -9.24
C TYR A 148 16.70 10.97 -9.24
N ASN A 149 17.82 11.37 -9.83
CA ASN A 149 18.28 12.77 -9.88
C ASN A 149 17.99 13.46 -11.21
N GLY A 150 17.11 12.89 -12.02
CA GLY A 150 16.83 13.35 -13.38
C GLY A 150 17.64 12.64 -14.47
N GLU A 151 18.77 11.99 -14.13
CA GLU A 151 19.67 11.33 -15.09
C GLU A 151 19.93 9.86 -14.76
N SER A 152 20.11 9.55 -13.48
CA SER A 152 20.53 8.22 -13.03
C SER A 152 19.84 7.80 -11.72
N PHE A 153 19.85 6.48 -11.48
CA PHE A 153 19.31 5.88 -10.27
C PHE A 153 20.42 5.54 -9.28
N THR A 154 20.16 5.77 -7.99
CA THR A 154 20.97 5.30 -6.86
C THR A 154 20.09 4.48 -5.93
N ASN A 155 20.52 3.27 -5.59
CA ASN A 155 19.74 2.33 -4.81
C ASN A 155 20.32 2.14 -3.43
N TYR A 156 19.47 2.16 -2.40
CA TYR A 156 19.82 1.97 -1.00
C TYR A 156 19.05 0.78 -0.44
N THR A 157 19.74 -0.04 0.34
CA THR A 157 19.20 -1.27 0.93
C THR A 157 19.57 -1.36 2.43
N ASP A 158 19.25 -2.48 3.06
CA ASP A 158 19.69 -2.84 4.40
C ASP A 158 21.21 -2.79 4.56
N LYS A 159 21.97 -3.02 3.50
CA LYS A 159 23.44 -2.87 3.49
C LYS A 159 23.89 -1.41 3.69
N ASN A 160 23.02 -0.45 3.41
CA ASN A 160 23.25 0.98 3.64
C ASN A 160 22.65 1.45 4.98
N GLY A 161 21.99 0.58 5.74
CA GLY A 161 21.38 0.88 7.03
C GLY A 161 19.85 1.01 7.05
N LEU A 162 19.18 0.75 5.93
CA LEU A 162 17.72 0.67 5.88
C LEU A 162 17.25 -0.50 6.77
N VAL A 163 16.21 -0.30 7.57
CA VAL A 163 15.70 -1.31 8.51
C VAL A 163 15.22 -2.57 7.80
N ASN A 164 14.57 -2.42 6.65
CA ASN A 164 14.12 -3.52 5.81
C ASN A 164 13.92 -3.05 4.37
N ASN A 165 14.20 -3.91 3.38
CA ASN A 165 14.14 -3.55 1.97
C ASN A 165 12.72 -3.49 1.39
N ASP A 166 11.73 -4.11 2.03
CA ASP A 166 10.35 -4.06 1.57
C ASP A 166 9.64 -2.82 2.12
N ILE A 167 9.66 -1.73 1.31
CA ILE A 167 9.08 -0.44 1.67
C ILE A 167 7.60 -0.44 1.31
N TRP A 168 6.77 0.02 2.26
CA TRP A 168 5.31 0.09 2.13
C TRP A 168 4.78 1.52 2.06
N SER A 169 5.43 2.45 2.74
CA SER A 169 5.03 3.84 2.80
C SER A 169 6.22 4.77 2.95
N MET A 170 6.07 6.01 2.54
CA MET A 170 7.09 7.02 2.75
C MET A 170 6.52 8.43 2.63
N THR A 171 7.14 9.36 3.36
CA THR A 171 6.86 10.80 3.27
C THR A 171 8.14 11.58 3.56
N ILE A 172 8.17 12.86 3.16
CA ILE A 172 9.22 13.81 3.53
C ILE A 172 8.61 14.79 4.54
N ASP A 173 9.24 14.93 5.70
CA ASP A 173 8.78 15.87 6.70
C ASP A 173 9.22 17.31 6.40
N ASN A 174 8.71 18.29 7.17
CA ASN A 174 9.03 19.70 7.03
C ASN A 174 10.53 20.04 7.24
N ALA A 175 11.31 19.14 7.83
CA ALA A 175 12.75 19.27 7.98
C ALA A 175 13.54 18.69 6.80
N GLY A 176 12.86 18.00 5.85
CA GLY A 176 13.45 17.34 4.71
C GLY A 176 13.93 15.92 4.99
N ILE A 177 13.59 15.35 6.13
CA ILE A 177 13.88 13.94 6.47
C ILE A 177 12.88 13.03 5.75
N ILE A 178 13.38 12.01 5.07
CA ILE A 178 12.54 10.98 4.48
C ILE A 178 12.21 9.94 5.54
N TRP A 179 10.95 9.81 5.87
CA TRP A 179 10.41 8.77 6.73
C TRP A 179 9.97 7.59 5.87
N ILE A 180 10.47 6.41 6.18
CA ILE A 180 10.32 5.21 5.34
C ILE A 180 9.71 4.10 6.18
N GLY A 181 8.45 3.79 5.92
CA GLY A 181 7.73 2.67 6.53
C GLY A 181 8.00 1.39 5.76
N THR A 182 8.45 0.38 6.47
CA THR A 182 8.85 -0.91 5.90
C THR A 182 8.01 -2.05 6.46
N LEU A 183 8.23 -3.25 5.95
CA LEU A 183 7.64 -4.48 6.49
C LEU A 183 8.05 -4.72 7.96
N GLN A 184 9.16 -4.13 8.45
CA GLN A 184 9.72 -4.41 9.78
C GLN A 184 10.02 -3.13 10.60
N GLY A 185 9.29 -2.04 10.38
CA GLY A 185 9.44 -0.79 11.12
C GLY A 185 9.79 0.39 10.25
N ILE A 186 10.38 1.42 10.86
CA ILE A 186 10.60 2.73 10.23
C ILE A 186 12.09 3.04 10.17
N SER A 187 12.53 3.56 9.01
CA SER A 187 13.82 4.21 8.84
C SER A 187 13.65 5.69 8.58
N LEU A 188 14.51 6.51 9.14
CA LEU A 188 14.68 7.92 8.79
C LEU A 188 15.91 8.05 7.90
N PHE A 189 15.82 8.86 6.86
CA PHE A 189 16.96 9.16 6.00
C PHE A 189 17.16 10.67 5.89
N ASP A 190 18.32 11.18 6.31
CA ASP A 190 18.66 12.60 6.35
C ASP A 190 19.41 13.10 5.09
N GLY A 191 19.49 12.26 4.06
CA GLY A 191 20.25 12.50 2.83
C GLY A 191 21.65 11.81 2.84
N GLU A 192 22.16 11.42 4.01
CA GLU A 192 23.46 10.80 4.17
C GLU A 192 23.39 9.41 4.81
N LYS A 193 22.59 9.25 5.87
CA LYS A 193 22.51 8.01 6.66
C LYS A 193 21.08 7.64 7.02
N PHE A 194 20.88 6.34 7.24
CA PHE A 194 19.66 5.78 7.79
C PHE A 194 19.75 5.70 9.32
N THR A 195 18.64 6.06 9.98
CA THR A 195 18.47 5.91 11.43
C THR A 195 17.16 5.19 11.69
N PRO A 196 17.14 4.09 12.46
CA PRO A 196 15.90 3.41 12.79
C PRO A 196 15.06 4.25 13.76
N PHE A 197 13.73 4.29 13.51
CA PHE A 197 12.77 4.83 14.45
C PHE A 197 11.95 3.68 15.07
N ILE A 198 11.99 3.55 16.39
CA ILE A 198 11.46 2.39 17.07
C ILE A 198 10.02 2.66 17.53
N LEU A 199 9.07 1.91 16.98
CA LEU A 199 7.72 1.80 17.52
C LEU A 199 7.71 0.79 18.68
N PRO A 200 6.84 0.96 19.69
CA PRO A 200 6.65 -0.04 20.73
C PRO A 200 6.20 -1.38 20.13
N GLU A 201 6.61 -2.47 20.75
CA GLU A 201 6.10 -3.80 20.37
C GLU A 201 4.59 -3.87 20.61
N PHE A 202 3.87 -4.39 19.63
CA PHE A 202 2.43 -4.61 19.70
C PHE A 202 2.06 -6.00 19.16
N LYS A 203 0.92 -6.51 19.61
CA LYS A 203 0.34 -7.73 19.07
C LYS A 203 -0.60 -7.34 17.94
N PRO A 204 -0.30 -7.71 16.69
CA PRO A 204 -1.19 -7.44 15.58
C PRO A 204 -2.47 -8.24 15.73
N ASP A 205 -3.54 -7.79 15.10
CA ASP A 205 -4.70 -8.63 14.89
C ASP A 205 -4.30 -9.79 13.95
N ASN A 206 -4.35 -11.02 14.47
CA ASN A 206 -3.86 -12.22 13.80
C ASN A 206 -4.68 -12.63 12.57
N ASN A 207 -5.78 -11.96 12.27
CA ASN A 207 -6.68 -12.30 11.17
C ASN A 207 -6.23 -11.76 9.82
N ARG A 208 -5.27 -10.84 9.81
CA ARG A 208 -4.69 -10.31 8.58
C ARG A 208 -3.57 -11.23 8.14
N GLY A 209 -3.68 -11.93 7.04
CA GLY A 209 -2.64 -12.82 6.48
C GLY A 209 -1.26 -12.17 6.21
N VAL A 210 -1.01 -10.97 6.76
CA VAL A 210 0.26 -10.25 6.71
C VAL A 210 1.16 -10.76 7.83
N THR A 211 2.32 -11.23 7.46
CA THR A 211 3.26 -11.97 8.31
C THR A 211 4.08 -11.10 9.28
N SER A 212 4.04 -9.78 9.19
CA SER A 212 4.82 -8.89 10.07
C SER A 212 3.94 -8.09 11.01
N SER A 213 4.27 -8.15 12.31
CA SER A 213 3.68 -7.30 13.34
C SER A 213 4.08 -5.83 13.22
N ASN A 214 5.21 -5.55 12.57
CA ASN A 214 5.86 -4.23 12.58
C ASN A 214 5.71 -3.47 11.25
N ILE A 215 4.81 -3.93 10.38
CA ILE A 215 4.56 -3.27 9.11
C ILE A 215 3.95 -1.88 9.32
N VAL A 216 4.47 -0.90 8.58
CA VAL A 216 3.97 0.48 8.56
C VAL A 216 3.38 0.77 7.19
N HIS A 217 2.04 0.73 7.13
CA HIS A 217 1.29 0.86 5.89
C HIS A 217 1.21 2.28 5.37
N SER A 218 1.16 3.25 6.28
CA SER A 218 1.04 4.68 5.95
C SER A 218 1.87 5.53 6.90
N ILE A 219 2.47 6.59 6.37
CA ILE A 219 3.17 7.63 7.14
C ILE A 219 2.71 8.97 6.61
N MET A 220 2.28 9.85 7.51
CA MET A 220 1.84 11.21 7.20
C MET A 220 2.38 12.19 8.24
N GLN A 221 2.75 13.41 7.84
CA GLN A 221 2.95 14.53 8.75
C GLN A 221 1.71 15.42 8.73
N ASP A 222 1.11 15.69 9.91
CA ASP A 222 -0.01 16.63 10.00
C ASP A 222 0.48 18.09 9.97
N ARG A 223 -0.44 19.03 9.80
CA ARG A 223 -0.13 20.47 9.75
C ARG A 223 0.43 21.05 11.06
N LYS A 224 0.31 20.31 12.17
CA LYS A 224 0.92 20.65 13.47
C LYS A 224 2.34 20.13 13.58
N GLY A 225 2.81 19.32 12.60
CA GLY A 225 4.11 18.69 12.57
C GLY A 225 4.18 17.34 13.24
N ASN A 226 3.07 16.77 13.72
CA ASN A 226 3.05 15.42 14.27
C ASN A 226 3.19 14.40 13.13
N MET A 227 3.96 13.34 13.39
CA MET A 227 4.06 12.19 12.48
C MET A 227 3.04 11.12 12.87
N TRP A 228 2.30 10.65 11.88
CA TRP A 228 1.28 9.62 12.02
C TRP A 228 1.73 8.34 11.31
N PHE A 229 1.51 7.19 11.94
CA PHE A 229 1.89 5.89 11.41
C PHE A 229 0.72 4.92 11.44
N GLY A 230 0.25 4.51 10.28
CA GLY A 230 -0.79 3.48 10.13
C GLY A 230 -0.16 2.08 10.21
N THR A 231 -0.64 1.28 11.15
CA THR A 231 -0.10 -0.06 11.42
C THR A 231 -1.22 -1.10 11.59
N ASN A 232 -0.86 -2.35 11.84
CA ASN A 232 -1.82 -3.41 12.20
C ASN A 232 -2.29 -3.35 13.67
N ALA A 233 -1.82 -2.38 14.46
CA ALA A 233 -2.19 -2.24 15.87
C ALA A 233 -2.93 -0.94 16.17
N GLY A 234 -3.18 -0.12 15.20
CA GLY A 234 -3.77 1.21 15.30
C GLY A 234 -2.95 2.26 14.61
N ALA A 235 -3.23 3.52 14.91
CA ALA A 235 -2.48 4.67 14.45
C ALA A 235 -1.57 5.19 15.56
N PHE A 236 -0.26 5.26 15.31
CA PHE A 236 0.68 5.90 16.22
C PHE A 236 0.84 7.37 15.84
N ILE A 237 1.04 8.22 16.86
CA ILE A 237 1.25 9.66 16.72
C ILE A 237 2.53 10.03 17.46
N TYR A 238 3.46 10.66 16.77
CA TYR A 238 4.70 11.18 17.32
C TYR A 238 4.73 12.70 17.24
N ASP A 239 4.77 13.38 18.39
CA ASP A 239 4.76 14.85 18.50
C ASP A 239 6.17 15.48 18.53
N GLY A 240 7.19 14.71 18.18
CA GLY A 240 8.60 15.09 18.29
C GLY A 240 9.25 14.74 19.63
N LYS A 241 8.47 14.28 20.64
CA LYS A 241 8.95 13.94 22.00
C LYS A 241 8.37 12.64 22.52
N SER A 242 7.08 12.45 22.32
CA SER A 242 6.31 11.31 22.84
C SER A 242 5.56 10.60 21.73
N LEU A 243 5.32 9.32 21.94
CA LEU A 243 4.56 8.47 21.05
C LEU A 243 3.25 8.08 21.74
N THR A 244 2.13 8.33 21.08
CA THR A 244 0.78 7.95 21.51
C THR A 244 0.20 6.98 20.50
N ILE A 245 -0.72 6.09 20.90
CA ILE A 245 -1.45 5.20 20.01
C ILE A 245 -2.95 5.49 20.11
N LEU A 246 -3.62 5.50 18.96
CA LEU A 246 -5.07 5.44 18.83
C LEU A 246 -5.47 4.06 18.33
N SER A 247 -6.44 3.45 19.01
CA SER A 247 -6.90 2.09 18.75
C SER A 247 -8.45 2.02 18.81
N GLU A 248 -9.01 0.84 18.57
CA GLU A 248 -10.45 0.60 18.76
C GLU A 248 -10.93 0.92 20.18
N LYS A 249 -10.06 0.84 21.19
CA LYS A 249 -10.37 1.22 22.57
C LYS A 249 -10.61 2.72 22.74
N ASP A 250 -10.03 3.51 21.84
CA ASP A 250 -10.13 4.97 21.83
C ASP A 250 -11.23 5.45 20.87
N GLY A 251 -11.87 4.52 20.14
CA GLY A 251 -12.95 4.78 19.19
C GLY A 251 -12.55 4.67 17.71
N LEU A 252 -11.29 4.35 17.40
CA LEU A 252 -10.87 4.06 16.03
C LEU A 252 -11.70 2.89 15.47
N CYS A 253 -12.16 3.00 14.24
CA CYS A 253 -13.07 2.02 13.64
C CYS A 253 -12.45 0.62 13.49
N ASN A 254 -11.15 0.54 13.24
CA ASN A 254 -10.40 -0.73 13.24
C ASN A 254 -8.90 -0.50 13.46
N ASN A 255 -8.21 -1.43 14.13
CA ASN A 255 -6.80 -1.31 14.43
C ASN A 255 -5.89 -1.53 13.21
N ALA A 256 -6.36 -2.21 12.17
CA ALA A 256 -5.56 -2.40 10.95
C ALA A 256 -5.71 -1.18 10.02
N VAL A 257 -4.84 -0.19 10.20
CA VAL A 257 -4.86 1.08 9.46
C VAL A 257 -3.98 0.98 8.23
N ASN A 258 -4.59 1.14 7.06
CA ASN A 258 -3.92 1.08 5.76
C ASN A 258 -3.43 2.45 5.29
N ASP A 259 -4.23 3.50 5.54
CA ASP A 259 -3.89 4.86 5.14
C ASP A 259 -4.43 5.90 6.12
N ILE A 260 -3.75 7.06 6.18
CA ILE A 260 -4.08 8.19 7.06
C ILE A 260 -3.99 9.47 6.24
N LEU A 261 -5.00 10.33 6.35
CA LEU A 261 -5.09 11.62 5.67
C LEU A 261 -5.55 12.70 6.65
N GLU A 262 -4.93 13.88 6.64
CA GLU A 262 -5.47 15.09 7.27
C GLU A 262 -6.22 15.92 6.23
N ASP A 263 -7.54 16.12 6.42
CA ASP A 263 -8.34 16.91 5.52
C ASP A 263 -8.13 18.43 5.70
N LYS A 264 -8.62 19.26 4.77
CA LYS A 264 -8.50 20.72 4.82
C LYS A 264 -9.10 21.35 6.07
N THR A 265 -10.00 20.65 6.76
CA THR A 265 -10.64 21.14 8.00
C THR A 265 -9.90 20.69 9.27
N GLY A 266 -8.90 19.81 9.16
CA GLY A 266 -8.07 19.32 10.25
C GLY A 266 -8.57 18.02 10.88
N ASN A 267 -9.55 17.36 10.27
CA ASN A 267 -9.90 16.00 10.66
C ASN A 267 -8.86 15.02 10.16
N ILE A 268 -8.57 14.00 10.96
CA ILE A 268 -7.69 12.91 10.56
C ILE A 268 -8.55 11.72 10.15
N TRP A 269 -8.39 11.30 8.90
CA TRP A 269 -9.10 10.20 8.27
C TRP A 269 -8.28 8.92 8.32
N PHE A 270 -8.95 7.78 8.49
CA PHE A 270 -8.34 6.47 8.58
C PHE A 270 -9.02 5.51 7.62
N ALA A 271 -8.27 5.00 6.66
CA ALA A 271 -8.65 3.85 5.84
C ALA A 271 -8.25 2.57 6.58
N THR A 272 -9.16 1.63 6.70
CA THR A 272 -8.93 0.41 7.47
C THR A 272 -9.17 -0.87 6.67
N HIS A 273 -8.56 -1.96 7.13
CA HIS A 273 -8.65 -3.24 6.45
C HIS A 273 -10.01 -3.92 6.56
N TYR A 274 -10.75 -3.73 7.68
CA TYR A 274 -11.97 -4.50 7.93
C TYR A 274 -13.23 -3.68 8.14
N LYS A 275 -13.10 -2.37 8.42
CA LYS A 275 -14.23 -1.54 8.85
C LYS A 275 -14.42 -0.27 8.01
N GLY A 276 -13.87 -0.26 6.79
CA GLY A 276 -13.99 0.88 5.90
C GLY A 276 -13.24 2.11 6.39
N VAL A 277 -13.92 3.24 6.47
CA VAL A 277 -13.34 4.56 6.74
C VAL A 277 -13.96 5.19 7.97
N CYS A 278 -13.14 5.80 8.81
CA CYS A 278 -13.57 6.71 9.85
C CYS A 278 -12.66 7.95 9.92
N TYR A 279 -13.13 9.00 10.59
CA TYR A 279 -12.33 10.19 10.84
C TYR A 279 -12.43 10.65 12.29
N TRP A 280 -11.40 11.34 12.76
CA TRP A 280 -11.27 11.92 14.08
C TRP A 280 -11.19 13.44 13.99
N ASP A 281 -12.07 14.16 14.70
CA ASP A 281 -12.13 15.62 14.73
C ASP A 281 -11.25 16.26 15.83
N GLY A 282 -10.39 15.47 16.45
CA GLY A 282 -9.58 15.85 17.60
C GLY A 282 -10.24 15.50 18.95
N LYS A 283 -11.51 15.01 18.95
CA LYS A 283 -12.27 14.66 20.16
C LYS A 283 -13.03 13.34 20.01
N THR A 284 -13.70 13.16 18.88
CA THR A 284 -14.59 12.03 18.63
C THR A 284 -14.27 11.36 17.29
N PHE A 285 -14.50 10.06 17.23
CA PHE A 285 -14.44 9.30 15.99
C PHE A 285 -15.83 9.21 15.36
N THR A 286 -15.89 9.40 14.04
CA THR A 286 -17.09 9.18 13.23
C THR A 286 -16.76 8.14 12.16
N THR A 287 -17.53 7.03 12.14
CA THR A 287 -17.39 5.99 11.11
C THR A 287 -18.36 6.27 9.97
N LEU A 288 -17.89 6.27 8.73
CA LEU A 288 -18.75 6.36 7.57
C LEU A 288 -19.48 5.04 7.35
N ALA A 289 -20.82 5.15 7.26
CA ALA A 289 -21.65 4.00 6.97
C ALA A 289 -21.70 3.78 5.47
N THR A 290 -21.04 2.74 4.97
CA THR A 290 -21.25 2.23 3.62
C THR A 290 -22.32 1.12 3.63
N LYS A 291 -22.86 0.77 2.47
CA LYS A 291 -23.88 -0.31 2.36
C LYS A 291 -23.30 -1.67 2.74
N GLU A 292 -22.00 -1.83 2.64
CA GLU A 292 -21.22 -3.08 2.71
C GLU A 292 -20.66 -3.35 4.12
N ARG A 293 -21.45 -3.14 5.18
CA ARG A 293 -21.01 -3.21 6.59
C ARG A 293 -20.54 -4.59 7.09
N GLU A 294 -20.77 -5.66 6.33
CA GLU A 294 -20.49 -7.02 6.79
C GLU A 294 -19.26 -7.59 6.08
N SER A 295 -18.10 -7.54 6.72
CA SER A 295 -16.81 -8.20 6.42
C SER A 295 -16.26 -8.02 4.98
N GLY A 296 -15.00 -7.60 4.87
CA GLY A 296 -14.28 -7.50 3.61
C GLY A 296 -14.27 -6.11 2.98
N THR A 297 -14.51 -5.06 3.76
CA THR A 297 -14.48 -3.67 3.30
C THR A 297 -13.08 -3.10 3.42
N GLU A 298 -12.13 -3.66 2.69
CA GLU A 298 -10.75 -3.20 2.69
C GLU A 298 -10.61 -1.89 1.92
N VAL A 299 -10.04 -0.88 2.58
CA VAL A 299 -9.76 0.43 2.01
C VAL A 299 -8.25 0.65 2.04
N TRP A 300 -7.64 0.92 0.87
CA TRP A 300 -6.20 1.03 0.74
C TRP A 300 -5.69 2.46 0.73
N SER A 301 -6.48 3.42 0.27
CA SER A 301 -6.08 4.81 0.14
C SER A 301 -7.20 5.78 0.46
N LEU A 302 -6.80 7.01 0.80
CA LEU A 302 -7.65 8.17 1.04
C LEU A 302 -7.12 9.31 0.19
N TYR A 303 -8.00 10.08 -0.40
CA TYR A 303 -7.63 11.27 -1.13
C TYR A 303 -8.65 12.38 -0.89
N GLU A 304 -8.19 13.62 -0.61
CA GLU A 304 -9.02 14.82 -0.59
C GLU A 304 -8.77 15.61 -1.87
N ASP A 305 -9.82 15.76 -2.70
CA ASP A 305 -9.72 16.53 -3.92
C ASP A 305 -9.66 18.06 -3.67
N THR A 306 -9.38 18.83 -4.72
CA THR A 306 -9.27 20.30 -4.62
C THR A 306 -10.55 20.95 -4.12
N THR A 307 -11.71 20.30 -4.28
CA THR A 307 -13.01 20.78 -3.80
C THR A 307 -13.32 20.38 -2.35
N GLY A 308 -12.43 19.59 -1.69
CA GLY A 308 -12.58 19.15 -0.31
C GLY A 308 -13.46 17.90 -0.15
N GLN A 309 -13.68 17.15 -1.22
CA GLN A 309 -14.38 15.87 -1.16
C GLN A 309 -13.37 14.75 -0.87
N ILE A 310 -13.76 13.82 -0.02
CA ILE A 310 -12.92 12.68 0.33
C ILE A 310 -13.28 11.49 -0.55
N TRP A 311 -12.27 10.97 -1.24
CA TRP A 311 -12.37 9.80 -2.11
C TRP A 311 -11.67 8.60 -1.46
N PHE A 312 -12.27 7.44 -1.55
CA PHE A 312 -11.69 6.19 -1.08
C PHE A 312 -12.24 4.98 -1.84
N PRO A 313 -11.38 4.01 -2.20
CA PRO A 313 -11.82 2.76 -2.78
C PRO A 313 -12.27 1.79 -1.69
N ILE A 314 -13.28 0.98 -1.96
CA ILE A 314 -13.59 -0.22 -1.17
C ILE A 314 -13.39 -1.42 -2.08
N GLU A 315 -12.52 -2.35 -1.70
CA GLU A 315 -12.20 -3.50 -2.52
C GLU A 315 -13.46 -4.30 -2.90
N ASN A 316 -13.63 -4.58 -4.19
CA ASN A 316 -14.79 -5.19 -4.83
C ASN A 316 -16.09 -4.38 -4.85
N PHE A 317 -16.11 -3.15 -4.31
CA PHE A 317 -17.30 -2.31 -4.24
C PHE A 317 -17.15 -0.96 -4.96
N GLY A 318 -16.01 -0.75 -5.63
CA GLY A 318 -15.75 0.47 -6.38
C GLY A 318 -15.14 1.59 -5.55
N VAL A 319 -15.39 2.82 -5.95
CA VAL A 319 -14.85 4.02 -5.32
C VAL A 319 -15.98 4.87 -4.75
N TYR A 320 -15.76 5.40 -3.57
CA TYR A 320 -16.70 6.26 -2.87
C TYR A 320 -16.16 7.68 -2.81
N ARG A 321 -17.10 8.64 -2.95
CA ARG A 321 -16.85 10.07 -2.78
C ARG A 321 -17.77 10.62 -1.70
N TYR A 322 -17.20 11.22 -0.68
CA TYR A 322 -17.90 11.86 0.44
C TYR A 322 -17.78 13.38 0.36
N ASN A 323 -18.90 14.08 0.38
CA ASN A 323 -18.98 15.54 0.26
C ASN A 323 -19.46 16.22 1.56
N SER A 324 -19.13 15.67 2.73
CA SER A 324 -19.56 16.09 4.07
C SER A 324 -21.02 15.79 4.42
N THR A 325 -21.89 15.53 3.46
CA THR A 325 -23.33 15.29 3.68
C THR A 325 -23.83 13.99 3.08
N SER A 326 -23.25 13.57 1.96
CA SER A 326 -23.66 12.39 1.22
C SER A 326 -22.47 11.58 0.73
N LEU A 327 -22.71 10.30 0.54
CA LEU A 327 -21.77 9.34 0.02
C LEU A 327 -22.25 8.86 -1.36
N THR A 328 -21.44 9.08 -2.39
CA THR A 328 -21.71 8.59 -3.76
C THR A 328 -20.77 7.41 -4.03
N ASN A 329 -21.32 6.33 -4.57
CA ASN A 329 -20.54 5.17 -5.00
C ASN A 329 -20.46 5.15 -6.53
N PHE A 330 -19.25 4.85 -7.03
CA PHE A 330 -18.95 4.63 -8.44
C PHE A 330 -18.46 3.20 -8.61
N ASP A 331 -19.03 2.48 -9.52
CA ASP A 331 -18.73 1.07 -9.80
C ASP A 331 -18.56 0.82 -11.32
N GLU A 332 -18.66 -0.43 -11.74
CA GLU A 332 -18.52 -0.85 -13.14
C GLU A 332 -19.53 -0.13 -14.07
N LYS A 333 -20.72 0.21 -13.57
CA LYS A 333 -21.75 0.95 -14.37
C LYS A 333 -21.29 2.35 -14.71
N ASP A 334 -20.41 2.92 -13.90
CA ASP A 334 -19.81 4.24 -14.08
C ASP A 334 -18.47 4.15 -14.84
N GLY A 335 -18.15 2.99 -15.42
CA GLY A 335 -16.95 2.75 -16.23
C GLY A 335 -15.72 2.33 -15.43
N LEU A 336 -15.82 2.10 -14.12
CA LEU A 336 -14.72 1.66 -13.28
C LEU A 336 -14.56 0.13 -13.35
N ALA A 337 -13.85 -0.37 -14.35
CA ALA A 337 -13.64 -1.80 -14.58
C ALA A 337 -12.54 -2.40 -13.68
N SER A 338 -12.51 -2.05 -12.39
CA SER A 338 -11.55 -2.58 -11.42
C SER A 338 -12.18 -2.77 -10.06
N GLY A 339 -12.03 -3.97 -9.49
CA GLY A 339 -12.44 -4.27 -8.12
C GLY A 339 -11.42 -3.87 -7.04
N ALA A 340 -10.20 -3.46 -7.41
CA ALA A 340 -9.11 -3.21 -6.47
C ALA A 340 -8.31 -1.96 -6.87
N ILE A 341 -8.84 -0.78 -6.53
CA ILE A 341 -8.13 0.49 -6.64
C ILE A 341 -7.21 0.62 -5.42
N GLN A 342 -5.96 1.05 -5.65
CA GLN A 342 -4.91 1.16 -4.63
C GLN A 342 -4.50 2.59 -4.36
N ASP A 343 -4.66 3.48 -5.34
CA ASP A 343 -4.26 4.88 -5.21
C ASP A 343 -5.21 5.80 -5.97
N ILE A 344 -5.44 6.98 -5.43
CA ILE A 344 -6.24 8.06 -6.03
C ILE A 344 -5.40 9.33 -5.97
N TYR A 345 -5.32 10.04 -7.06
CA TYR A 345 -4.49 11.24 -7.18
C TYR A 345 -5.15 12.26 -8.12
N GLU A 346 -5.14 13.54 -7.76
CA GLU A 346 -5.57 14.65 -8.62
C GLU A 346 -4.32 15.41 -9.09
N ASP A 347 -4.14 15.53 -10.40
CA ASP A 347 -3.00 16.24 -10.97
C ASP A 347 -3.17 17.78 -10.90
N SER A 348 -2.14 18.53 -11.26
CA SER A 348 -2.14 20.00 -11.23
C SER A 348 -3.19 20.64 -12.15
N GLN A 349 -3.75 19.88 -13.08
CA GLN A 349 -4.80 20.31 -14.00
C GLN A 349 -6.21 19.95 -13.50
N GLY A 350 -6.31 19.30 -12.34
CA GLY A 350 -7.58 18.88 -11.73
C GLY A 350 -8.12 17.55 -12.29
N ASN A 351 -7.29 16.76 -12.97
CA ASN A 351 -7.69 15.45 -13.42
C ASN A 351 -7.53 14.43 -12.31
N LEU A 352 -8.58 13.70 -11.99
CA LEU A 352 -8.55 12.64 -10.98
C LEU A 352 -8.18 11.31 -11.62
N TRP A 353 -7.09 10.72 -11.14
CA TRP A 353 -6.49 9.49 -11.59
C TRP A 353 -6.67 8.39 -10.53
N LEU A 354 -6.95 7.18 -10.97
CA LEU A 354 -7.10 6.01 -10.12
C LEU A 354 -6.21 4.88 -10.62
N GLY A 355 -5.32 4.42 -9.75
CA GLY A 355 -4.44 3.28 -10.02
C GLY A 355 -4.93 2.04 -9.29
N GLY A 356 -4.90 0.89 -9.95
CA GLY A 356 -5.30 -0.36 -9.31
C GLY A 356 -5.04 -1.59 -10.17
N TYR A 357 -5.70 -2.70 -9.83
CA TYR A 357 -5.78 -3.86 -10.69
C TYR A 357 -6.48 -3.48 -11.99
N MET A 358 -6.05 -4.01 -13.12
CA MET A 358 -6.46 -3.64 -14.47
C MET A 358 -5.95 -2.27 -14.97
N GLY A 359 -5.00 -1.64 -14.25
CA GLY A 359 -4.24 -0.50 -14.75
C GLY A 359 -4.61 0.85 -14.19
N LEU A 360 -4.75 1.82 -15.08
CA LEU A 360 -4.99 3.22 -14.77
C LEU A 360 -6.36 3.66 -15.29
N PHE A 361 -7.07 4.44 -14.49
CA PHE A 361 -8.36 5.04 -14.83
C PHE A 361 -8.32 6.54 -14.60
N ARG A 362 -9.15 7.27 -15.32
CA ARG A 362 -9.34 8.72 -15.17
C ARG A 362 -10.83 9.04 -15.03
N TYR A 363 -11.14 9.98 -14.13
CA TYR A 363 -12.48 10.50 -13.91
C TYR A 363 -12.71 11.73 -14.79
N ASN A 364 -13.84 11.81 -15.48
CA ASN A 364 -14.19 12.94 -16.35
C ASN A 364 -15.24 13.90 -15.74
N GLY A 365 -15.53 13.74 -14.44
CA GLY A 365 -16.57 14.51 -13.74
C GLY A 365 -17.90 13.77 -13.57
N ASP A 366 -18.13 12.71 -14.36
CA ASP A 366 -19.37 11.93 -14.37
C ASP A 366 -19.09 10.42 -14.28
N SER A 367 -18.15 9.94 -15.06
CA SER A 367 -17.80 8.52 -15.19
C SER A 367 -16.29 8.30 -15.27
N PHE A 368 -15.87 7.04 -15.23
CA PHE A 368 -14.47 6.64 -15.38
C PHE A 368 -14.21 6.03 -16.75
N TYR A 369 -12.98 6.15 -17.22
CA TYR A 369 -12.49 5.45 -18.39
C TYR A 369 -11.07 4.94 -18.17
N SER A 370 -10.76 3.82 -18.78
CA SER A 370 -9.41 3.23 -18.72
C SER A 370 -8.42 4.03 -19.56
N VAL A 371 -7.23 4.25 -19.03
CA VAL A 371 -6.11 4.90 -19.72
C VAL A 371 -5.10 3.85 -20.15
N SER A 372 -4.85 3.79 -21.44
CA SER A 372 -3.88 2.86 -22.05
C SER A 372 -2.52 3.52 -22.30
N LYS A 373 -1.53 2.75 -22.75
CA LYS A 373 -0.23 3.27 -23.22
C LYS A 373 -0.36 4.33 -24.30
N ASN A 374 -1.44 4.29 -25.06
CA ASN A 374 -1.71 5.22 -26.17
C ASN A 374 -2.74 6.30 -25.80
N GLY A 375 -3.04 6.44 -24.53
CA GLY A 375 -4.04 7.37 -24.01
C GLY A 375 -5.43 6.74 -23.87
N PRO A 376 -6.45 7.59 -23.69
CA PRO A 376 -6.38 9.08 -23.61
C PRO A 376 -5.71 9.57 -22.32
N TRP A 377 -4.74 10.46 -22.47
CA TRP A 377 -4.00 11.08 -21.35
C TRP A 377 -4.71 12.35 -20.82
#